data_72b1e6325dbec081283201516fa6b4e3
#
_entry.id   72b1e6325dbec081283201516fa6b4e3
#
_cell.length_a   1.000
_cell.length_b   1.000
_cell.length_c   1.000
_cell.angle_alpha   90.00
_cell.angle_beta   90.00
_cell.angle_gamma   90.00
#
_symmetry.space_group_name_H-M   'P 1'
#
loop_
_entity.id
_entity.type
_entity.pdbx_description
1 polymer ?
#
loop_
_entity_poly.entity_id
_entity_poly.type
_entity_poly.pdbx_seq_one_letter_code
_entity_poly.pdbx_strand_id
1 'polypeptide(L)'
;MRKILILFTVLFVSNFYAQDILPLKERAKFVNKLQKERFNNLLPELMEKTGIDMWVLIAREYNEDPIIKTMLPPTWLNARRTTIIVFSLDSETKNFESVAIARYAFGDNIPSIWNKEKQPNQWKALKDYIVSKNPEKIGINTSSYESLADGLSKYHYDQLYNVLSPKFRKKIVSAEDLAIAWIETRTDLEMTAYSQLVEISSAIIREAFSTKVITPGVTTTDDVVWWMREKVIELGLDTWFHPTVDVQRKDESDLYAFDNNSKFDTILPGDLLHCDFGISYLTLNTDTQELGYVLKPEETSAPDFLVNALKDGN
;
A
#
# COMPACT_ATOMS: atom_id res chain seq x y z
N MET A 1 11.87 -11.76 -68.60
CA MET A 1 10.74 -11.25 -67.79
C MET A 1 11.08 -11.50 -66.32
N ARG A 2 11.59 -10.51 -65.59
CA ARG A 2 11.88 -10.55 -64.16
C ARG A 2 10.59 -10.21 -63.41
N LYS A 3 10.07 -11.15 -62.60
CA LYS A 3 8.95 -10.88 -61.68
C LYS A 3 9.50 -10.23 -60.44
N ILE A 4 9.14 -8.95 -60.23
CA ILE A 4 9.45 -8.21 -58.99
C ILE A 4 8.40 -8.62 -57.96
N LEU A 5 8.84 -9.30 -56.92
CA LEU A 5 8.02 -9.65 -55.75
C LEU A 5 8.05 -8.44 -54.80
N ILE A 6 6.97 -7.68 -54.73
CA ILE A 6 6.82 -6.58 -53.77
C ILE A 6 6.36 -7.20 -52.45
N LEU A 7 7.26 -7.26 -51.49
CA LEU A 7 6.96 -7.67 -50.10
C LEU A 7 6.32 -6.47 -49.38
N PHE A 8 5.02 -6.51 -49.15
CA PHE A 8 4.35 -5.54 -48.29
C PHE A 8 4.63 -5.91 -46.83
N THR A 9 5.59 -5.22 -46.23
CA THR A 9 5.80 -5.26 -44.77
C THR A 9 4.76 -4.37 -44.11
N VAL A 10 3.69 -4.97 -43.60
CA VAL A 10 2.75 -4.26 -42.72
C VAL A 10 3.43 -4.02 -41.39
N LEU A 11 3.93 -2.82 -41.20
CA LEU A 11 4.37 -2.37 -39.88
C LEU A 11 3.11 -2.19 -39.00
N PHE A 12 2.84 -3.20 -38.17
CA PHE A 12 1.96 -3.00 -37.01
C PHE A 12 2.67 -2.04 -36.07
N VAL A 13 2.36 -0.75 -36.15
CA VAL A 13 2.63 0.20 -35.09
C VAL A 13 1.60 -0.08 -34.00
N SER A 14 1.91 -1.04 -33.14
CA SER A 14 1.25 -1.13 -31.86
C SER A 14 1.66 0.13 -31.08
N ASN A 15 0.74 1.08 -30.94
CA ASN A 15 0.85 2.12 -29.93
C ASN A 15 0.76 1.41 -28.56
N PHE A 16 1.88 0.85 -28.12
CA PHE A 16 2.09 0.57 -26.72
C PHE A 16 2.22 1.96 -26.05
N TYR A 17 1.17 2.43 -25.43
CA TYR A 17 1.33 3.26 -24.26
C TYR A 17 2.02 2.34 -23.23
N ALA A 18 3.33 2.25 -23.32
CA ALA A 18 4.13 1.64 -22.28
C ALA A 18 3.99 2.58 -21.08
N GLN A 19 3.06 2.25 -20.20
CA GLN A 19 3.09 2.80 -18.86
C GLN A 19 4.47 2.45 -18.35
N ASP A 20 5.31 3.46 -18.02
CA ASP A 20 6.69 3.28 -17.59
C ASP A 20 6.73 2.66 -16.19
N ILE A 21 6.30 1.40 -16.10
CA ILE A 21 6.34 0.61 -14.87
C ILE A 21 7.77 0.08 -14.71
N LEU A 22 8.43 0.51 -13.65
CA LEU A 22 9.81 0.14 -13.39
C LEU A 22 9.98 -1.39 -13.27
N PRO A 23 11.07 -1.95 -13.81
CA PRO A 23 11.48 -3.33 -13.53
C PRO A 23 11.72 -3.54 -12.04
N LEU A 24 11.51 -4.77 -11.53
CA LEU A 24 11.59 -5.09 -10.09
C LEU A 24 12.86 -4.58 -9.40
N LYS A 25 14.02 -4.67 -10.06
CA LYS A 25 15.28 -4.18 -9.51
C LYS A 25 15.30 -2.65 -9.31
N GLU A 26 14.71 -1.92 -10.24
CA GLU A 26 14.61 -0.47 -10.15
C GLU A 26 13.56 -0.05 -9.12
N ARG A 27 12.44 -0.79 -9.03
CA ARG A 27 11.47 -0.64 -7.92
C ARG A 27 12.15 -0.80 -6.57
N ALA A 28 12.95 -1.84 -6.40
CA ALA A 28 13.67 -2.08 -5.15
C ALA A 28 14.61 -0.92 -4.78
N LYS A 29 15.33 -0.35 -5.75
CA LYS A 29 16.16 0.83 -5.52
C LYS A 29 15.34 2.06 -5.11
N PHE A 30 14.21 2.27 -5.79
CA PHE A 30 13.33 3.40 -5.48
C PHE A 30 12.70 3.26 -4.10
N VAL A 31 12.19 2.09 -3.74
CA VAL A 31 11.63 1.81 -2.41
C VAL A 31 12.69 1.99 -1.32
N ASN A 32 13.93 1.53 -1.52
CA ASN A 32 15.02 1.80 -0.58
C ASN A 32 15.25 3.31 -0.38
N LYS A 33 15.15 4.12 -1.44
CA LYS A 33 15.29 5.57 -1.36
C LYS A 33 14.13 6.19 -0.57
N LEU A 34 12.89 5.77 -0.84
CA LEU A 34 11.70 6.18 -0.08
C LEU A 34 11.85 5.86 1.40
N GLN A 35 12.21 4.62 1.73
CA GLN A 35 12.39 4.20 3.11
C GLN A 35 13.48 5.01 3.82
N LYS A 36 14.59 5.28 3.15
CA LYS A 36 15.66 6.10 3.72
C LYS A 36 15.18 7.51 4.06
N GLU A 37 14.41 8.14 3.19
CA GLU A 37 13.81 9.45 3.44
C GLU A 37 12.84 9.41 4.61
N ARG A 38 11.94 8.43 4.63
CA ARG A 38 10.97 8.24 5.70
C ARG A 38 11.63 7.99 7.05
N PHE A 39 12.65 7.12 7.11
CA PHE A 39 13.34 6.81 8.37
C PHE A 39 14.16 7.99 8.87
N ASN A 40 14.84 8.73 8.00
CA ASN A 40 15.79 9.75 8.44
C ASN A 40 15.15 11.13 8.65
N ASN A 41 14.08 11.43 7.91
CA ASN A 41 13.48 12.77 7.93
C ASN A 41 12.08 12.72 8.57
N LEU A 42 11.16 11.91 8.03
CA LEU A 42 9.78 11.89 8.48
C LEU A 42 9.62 11.30 9.89
N LEU A 43 10.22 10.13 10.15
CA LEU A 43 9.98 9.43 11.42
C LEU A 43 10.42 10.22 12.67
N PRO A 44 11.60 10.88 12.70
CA PRO A 44 11.96 11.72 13.83
C PRO A 44 10.94 12.82 14.11
N GLU A 45 10.40 13.47 13.07
CA GLU A 45 9.37 14.51 13.21
C GLU A 45 8.07 13.93 13.79
N LEU A 46 7.65 12.76 13.32
CA LEU A 46 6.46 12.07 13.84
C LEU A 46 6.63 11.63 15.29
N MET A 47 7.81 11.13 15.67
CA MET A 47 8.12 10.76 17.04
C MET A 47 8.10 12.00 17.96
N GLU A 48 8.65 13.11 17.53
CA GLU A 48 8.59 14.36 18.28
C GLU A 48 7.14 14.84 18.45
N LYS A 49 6.36 14.86 17.36
CA LYS A 49 4.96 15.30 17.35
C LYS A 49 4.07 14.47 18.28
N THR A 50 4.30 13.14 18.32
CA THR A 50 3.51 12.23 19.16
C THR A 50 4.07 12.07 20.57
N GLY A 51 5.27 12.59 20.81
CA GLY A 51 5.95 12.54 22.10
C GLY A 51 6.38 11.12 22.51
N ILE A 52 6.73 10.27 21.54
CA ILE A 52 7.26 8.91 21.73
C ILE A 52 8.78 8.96 21.60
N ASP A 53 9.51 8.73 22.68
CA ASP A 53 10.98 8.77 22.67
C ASP A 53 11.59 7.49 22.11
N MET A 54 10.88 6.37 22.28
CA MET A 54 11.33 5.07 21.77
C MET A 54 10.15 4.31 21.20
N TRP A 55 10.26 3.87 19.93
CA TRP A 55 9.28 3.00 19.30
C TRP A 55 9.85 1.61 19.10
N VAL A 56 9.24 0.61 19.73
CA VAL A 56 9.68 -0.78 19.67
C VAL A 56 8.71 -1.59 18.83
N LEU A 57 9.16 -2.00 17.67
CA LEU A 57 8.42 -2.82 16.71
C LEU A 57 8.92 -4.26 16.76
N ILE A 58 8.02 -5.21 16.89
CA ILE A 58 8.38 -6.63 17.03
C ILE A 58 7.50 -7.47 16.12
N ALA A 59 8.13 -8.18 15.18
CA ALA A 59 7.45 -9.12 14.30
C ALA A 59 8.09 -10.51 14.35
N ARG A 60 7.31 -11.49 13.96
CA ARG A 60 7.78 -12.85 13.70
C ARG A 60 7.54 -13.19 12.24
N GLU A 61 8.43 -13.99 11.66
CA GLU A 61 8.32 -14.52 10.30
C GLU A 61 6.92 -15.15 10.08
N TYR A 62 6.22 -14.71 9.05
CA TYR A 62 4.83 -15.07 8.69
C TYR A 62 3.74 -14.61 9.70
N ASN A 63 4.09 -13.75 10.64
CA ASN A 63 3.15 -13.06 11.51
C ASN A 63 3.71 -11.67 11.82
N GLU A 64 3.76 -10.87 10.75
CA GLU A 64 4.30 -9.52 10.78
C GLU A 64 3.29 -8.56 11.38
N ASP A 65 3.82 -7.64 12.19
CA ASP A 65 3.14 -6.41 12.55
C ASP A 65 2.82 -5.61 11.25
N PRO A 66 1.60 -5.09 11.06
CA PRO A 66 1.23 -4.36 9.85
C PRO A 66 2.15 -3.18 9.54
N ILE A 67 2.62 -2.48 10.56
CA ILE A 67 3.56 -1.37 10.39
C ILE A 67 4.91 -1.87 9.88
N ILE A 68 5.43 -2.96 10.44
CA ILE A 68 6.68 -3.57 9.96
C ILE A 68 6.56 -3.99 8.49
N LYS A 69 5.37 -4.43 8.04
CA LYS A 69 5.15 -4.75 6.62
C LYS A 69 5.41 -3.54 5.71
N THR A 70 5.02 -2.34 6.13
CA THR A 70 5.28 -1.11 5.35
C THR A 70 6.75 -0.71 5.33
N MET A 71 7.53 -1.23 6.27
CA MET A 71 8.95 -0.94 6.45
C MET A 71 9.87 -2.01 5.86
N LEU A 72 9.33 -3.18 5.45
CA LEU A 72 10.15 -4.29 4.96
C LEU A 72 11.10 -3.85 3.85
N PRO A 73 12.38 -4.23 3.92
CA PRO A 73 13.30 -4.01 2.81
C PRO A 73 12.74 -4.64 1.54
N PRO A 74 12.86 -4.03 0.37
CA PRO A 74 12.27 -4.54 -0.87
C PRO A 74 12.81 -5.92 -1.31
N THR A 75 13.88 -6.39 -0.68
CA THR A 75 14.43 -7.75 -0.87
C THR A 75 13.87 -8.77 0.14
N TRP A 76 13.00 -8.35 1.05
CA TRP A 76 12.37 -9.22 2.03
C TRP A 76 10.88 -9.35 1.72
N LEU A 77 10.42 -10.55 1.45
CA LEU A 77 8.99 -10.85 1.27
C LEU A 77 8.27 -10.99 2.61
N ASN A 78 9.00 -11.34 3.66
CA ASN A 78 8.52 -11.49 5.03
C ASN A 78 9.61 -11.05 6.00
N ALA A 79 9.24 -10.75 7.26
CA ALA A 79 10.20 -10.60 8.33
C ALA A 79 11.00 -11.90 8.53
N ARG A 80 12.17 -11.80 9.14
CA ARG A 80 13.05 -12.96 9.34
C ARG A 80 13.12 -13.34 10.81
N ARG A 81 12.67 -14.57 11.16
CA ARG A 81 12.68 -15.08 12.52
C ARG A 81 11.88 -14.14 13.44
N THR A 82 12.46 -13.75 14.60
CA THR A 82 11.98 -12.63 15.38
C THR A 82 12.79 -11.40 15.01
N THR A 83 12.15 -10.45 14.34
CA THR A 83 12.72 -9.16 13.97
C THR A 83 12.25 -8.12 14.98
N ILE A 84 13.20 -7.47 15.65
CA ILE A 84 12.93 -6.35 16.56
C ILE A 84 13.62 -5.13 16.00
N ILE A 85 12.84 -4.07 15.75
CA ILE A 85 13.34 -2.77 15.33
C ILE A 85 13.06 -1.78 16.45
N VAL A 86 14.04 -0.94 16.74
CA VAL A 86 13.90 0.11 17.72
C VAL A 86 14.33 1.44 17.11
N PHE A 87 13.41 2.37 17.14
CA PHE A 87 13.69 3.77 16.86
C PHE A 87 13.76 4.52 18.19
N SER A 88 14.77 5.35 18.36
CA SER A 88 14.95 6.16 19.56
C SER A 88 15.27 7.60 19.21
N LEU A 89 14.59 8.52 19.85
CA LEU A 89 14.78 9.97 19.72
C LEU A 89 15.08 10.55 21.11
N ASP A 90 16.27 11.09 21.26
CA ASP A 90 16.62 11.83 22.47
C ASP A 90 15.92 13.18 22.45
N SER A 91 15.06 13.45 23.43
CA SER A 91 14.21 14.64 23.46
C SER A 91 15.01 15.94 23.66
N GLU A 92 16.19 15.88 24.30
CA GLU A 92 17.03 17.03 24.57
C GLU A 92 17.99 17.32 23.41
N THR A 93 18.72 16.31 22.96
CA THR A 93 19.76 16.46 21.91
C THR A 93 19.21 16.33 20.50
N LYS A 94 17.97 15.85 20.37
CA LYS A 94 17.33 15.50 19.07
C LYS A 94 18.11 14.45 18.28
N ASN A 95 18.96 13.68 18.96
CA ASN A 95 19.67 12.59 18.32
C ASN A 95 18.72 11.42 18.05
N PHE A 96 18.56 11.07 16.79
CA PHE A 96 17.72 9.96 16.32
C PHE A 96 18.58 8.77 15.96
N GLU A 97 18.19 7.59 16.41
CA GLU A 97 18.83 6.32 16.07
C GLU A 97 17.80 5.28 15.65
N SER A 98 18.14 4.49 14.64
CA SER A 98 17.38 3.31 14.21
C SER A 98 18.27 2.08 14.29
N VAL A 99 17.82 1.04 15.00
CA VAL A 99 18.59 -0.19 15.18
C VAL A 99 17.71 -1.43 15.07
N ALA A 100 18.30 -2.52 14.57
CA ALA A 100 17.67 -3.83 14.59
C ALA A 100 18.33 -4.69 15.70
N ILE A 101 17.53 -5.20 16.61
CA ILE A 101 17.95 -6.24 17.55
C ILE A 101 17.54 -7.58 16.94
N ALA A 102 18.18 -7.93 15.87
CA ALA A 102 17.91 -9.10 15.03
C ALA A 102 19.23 -9.68 14.51
N ARG A 103 19.18 -10.88 13.94
CA ARG A 103 20.39 -11.54 13.38
C ARG A 103 20.97 -10.83 12.17
N TYR A 104 20.16 -10.04 11.48
CA TYR A 104 20.50 -9.36 10.24
C TYR A 104 20.12 -7.89 10.35
N ALA A 105 20.83 -7.04 9.62
CA ALA A 105 20.39 -5.68 9.37
C ALA A 105 19.03 -5.70 8.69
N PHE A 106 18.19 -4.73 8.99
CA PHE A 106 16.89 -4.58 8.37
C PHE A 106 17.04 -3.73 7.10
N GLY A 107 17.41 -4.40 6.02
CA GLY A 107 17.85 -3.77 4.77
C GLY A 107 19.13 -2.96 4.93
N ASP A 108 19.24 -1.92 4.11
CA ASP A 108 20.41 -1.04 4.09
C ASP A 108 20.28 0.13 5.08
N ASN A 109 19.08 0.35 5.61
CA ASN A 109 18.75 1.55 6.37
C ASN A 109 18.87 1.37 7.90
N ILE A 110 18.68 0.14 8.43
CA ILE A 110 18.63 -0.11 9.87
C ILE A 110 19.66 -1.18 10.23
N PRO A 111 20.81 -0.80 10.82
CA PRO A 111 21.88 -1.73 11.15
C PRO A 111 21.47 -2.67 12.28
N SER A 112 21.95 -3.92 12.24
CA SER A 112 21.85 -4.83 13.36
C SER A 112 22.93 -4.52 14.40
N ILE A 113 22.52 -4.39 15.66
CA ILE A 113 23.44 -4.22 16.79
C ILE A 113 23.51 -5.45 17.69
N TRP A 114 22.71 -6.49 17.42
CA TRP A 114 22.70 -7.69 18.25
C TRP A 114 23.81 -8.68 17.86
N ASN A 115 24.80 -8.78 18.73
CA ASN A 115 25.81 -9.82 18.64
C ASN A 115 25.39 -11.05 19.47
N LYS A 116 24.87 -12.08 18.78
CA LYS A 116 24.37 -13.32 19.40
C LYS A 116 25.44 -14.08 20.16
N GLU A 117 26.71 -14.01 19.77
CA GLU A 117 27.81 -14.69 20.42
C GLU A 117 28.13 -14.07 21.78
N LYS A 118 27.99 -12.74 21.90
CA LYS A 118 28.17 -12.00 23.14
C LYS A 118 26.94 -12.06 24.06
N GLN A 119 25.75 -11.97 23.44
CA GLN A 119 24.46 -12.00 24.14
C GLN A 119 23.50 -12.96 23.43
N PRO A 120 23.44 -14.25 23.81
CA PRO A 120 22.57 -15.23 23.13
C PRO A 120 21.08 -14.95 23.25
N ASN A 121 20.67 -14.22 24.29
CA ASN A 121 19.26 -13.89 24.52
C ASN A 121 18.89 -12.54 23.89
N GLN A 122 18.09 -12.58 22.82
CA GLN A 122 17.64 -11.40 22.07
C GLN A 122 16.86 -10.41 22.95
N TRP A 123 15.98 -10.92 23.82
CA TRP A 123 15.17 -10.08 24.72
C TRP A 123 16.03 -9.35 25.76
N LYS A 124 17.09 -10.00 26.22
CA LYS A 124 18.06 -9.35 27.11
C LYS A 124 18.84 -8.28 26.38
N ALA A 125 19.21 -8.51 25.11
CA ALA A 125 19.86 -7.49 24.28
C ALA A 125 18.93 -6.27 24.07
N LEU A 126 17.64 -6.50 23.81
CA LEU A 126 16.64 -5.43 23.72
C LEU A 126 16.54 -4.65 25.04
N LYS A 127 16.43 -5.35 26.17
CA LYS A 127 16.40 -4.71 27.49
C LYS A 127 17.65 -3.85 27.72
N ASP A 128 18.83 -4.38 27.42
CA ASP A 128 20.09 -3.67 27.66
C ASP A 128 20.16 -2.39 26.82
N TYR A 129 19.65 -2.42 25.56
CA TYR A 129 19.52 -1.25 24.73
C TYR A 129 18.51 -0.24 25.30
N ILE A 130 17.31 -0.67 25.71
CA ILE A 130 16.29 0.20 26.33
C ILE A 130 16.86 0.89 27.58
N VAL A 131 17.59 0.12 28.44
CA VAL A 131 18.21 0.66 29.65
C VAL A 131 19.28 1.71 29.29
N SER A 132 20.09 1.48 28.27
CA SER A 132 21.14 2.42 27.85
C SER A 132 20.58 3.75 27.34
N LYS A 133 19.42 3.73 26.69
CA LYS A 133 18.74 4.94 26.17
C LYS A 133 17.88 5.62 27.22
N ASN A 134 17.42 4.90 28.24
CA ASN A 134 16.57 5.39 29.34
C ASN A 134 15.39 6.28 28.85
N PRO A 135 14.57 5.83 27.90
CA PRO A 135 13.48 6.64 27.36
C PRO A 135 12.44 6.99 28.42
N GLU A 136 11.66 8.07 28.24
CA GLU A 136 10.53 8.39 29.08
C GLU A 136 9.26 7.65 28.66
N LYS A 137 9.06 7.43 27.34
CA LYS A 137 7.95 6.66 26.79
C LYS A 137 8.45 5.60 25.81
N ILE A 138 8.00 4.38 26.02
CA ILE A 138 8.27 3.22 25.15
C ILE A 138 6.99 2.89 24.41
N GLY A 139 6.88 3.35 23.17
CA GLY A 139 5.75 3.06 22.29
C GLY A 139 5.80 1.64 21.75
N ILE A 140 4.69 0.95 21.80
CA ILE A 140 4.47 -0.38 21.21
C ILE A 140 3.19 -0.39 20.40
N ASN A 141 3.10 -1.23 19.38
CA ASN A 141 1.93 -1.30 18.51
C ASN A 141 0.81 -2.11 19.15
N THR A 142 0.04 -1.44 19.98
CA THR A 142 -1.21 -1.94 20.58
C THR A 142 -2.28 -0.87 20.44
N SER A 143 -3.46 -1.26 19.98
CA SER A 143 -4.60 -0.39 19.81
C SER A 143 -5.89 -1.15 20.16
N SER A 144 -6.90 -0.43 20.62
CA SER A 144 -8.27 -0.95 20.77
C SER A 144 -9.19 -0.52 19.62
N TYR A 145 -8.70 0.34 18.75
CA TYR A 145 -9.50 0.95 17.69
C TYR A 145 -8.90 0.71 16.29
N GLU A 146 -7.61 1.03 16.11
CA GLU A 146 -6.93 0.95 14.82
C GLU A 146 -6.21 -0.39 14.64
N SER A 147 -6.78 -1.30 13.86
CA SER A 147 -6.24 -2.65 13.66
C SER A 147 -4.84 -2.67 13.04
N LEU A 148 -4.50 -1.69 12.20
CA LEU A 148 -3.15 -1.56 11.62
C LEU A 148 -2.10 -1.13 12.67
N ALA A 149 -2.53 -0.51 13.77
CA ALA A 149 -1.66 -0.12 14.89
C ALA A 149 -1.63 -1.17 16.02
N ASP A 150 -2.37 -2.30 15.90
CA ASP A 150 -2.44 -3.39 16.89
C ASP A 150 -1.69 -4.64 16.43
N GLY A 151 -0.43 -4.47 16.02
CA GLY A 151 0.37 -5.54 15.42
C GLY A 151 1.20 -6.37 16.41
N LEU A 152 1.33 -5.94 17.67
CA LEU A 152 2.15 -6.64 18.65
C LEU A 152 1.42 -7.87 19.20
N SER A 153 1.91 -9.06 18.86
CA SER A 153 1.30 -10.29 19.38
C SER A 153 1.42 -10.38 20.91
N LYS A 154 0.42 -11.00 21.56
CA LYS A 154 0.41 -11.24 23.02
C LYS A 154 1.68 -11.91 23.48
N TYR A 155 2.21 -12.89 22.73
CA TYR A 155 3.45 -13.57 23.09
C TYR A 155 4.63 -12.59 23.15
N HIS A 156 4.79 -11.72 22.15
CA HIS A 156 5.88 -10.74 22.11
C HIS A 156 5.72 -9.65 23.18
N TYR A 157 4.49 -9.24 23.44
CA TYR A 157 4.21 -8.34 24.56
C TYR A 157 4.70 -8.94 25.90
N ASP A 158 4.35 -10.21 26.17
CA ASP A 158 4.76 -10.88 27.40
C ASP A 158 6.29 -11.01 27.51
N GLN A 159 6.97 -11.32 26.41
CA GLN A 159 8.43 -11.39 26.41
C GLN A 159 9.06 -10.04 26.75
N LEU A 160 8.59 -8.95 26.09
CA LEU A 160 9.04 -7.59 26.35
C LEU A 160 8.74 -7.20 27.80
N TYR A 161 7.52 -7.39 28.25
CA TYR A 161 7.10 -7.02 29.60
C TYR A 161 7.90 -7.75 30.66
N ASN A 162 8.12 -9.06 30.50
CA ASN A 162 8.82 -9.89 31.48
C ASN A 162 10.32 -9.57 31.59
N VAL A 163 10.97 -9.18 30.50
CA VAL A 163 12.40 -8.85 30.52
C VAL A 163 12.67 -7.46 31.12
N LEU A 164 11.70 -6.55 31.08
CA LEU A 164 11.84 -5.19 31.60
C LEU A 164 11.66 -5.12 33.12
N SER A 165 12.40 -4.22 33.78
CA SER A 165 12.21 -3.92 35.19
C SER A 165 10.90 -3.11 35.41
N PRO A 166 10.34 -3.10 36.66
CA PRO A 166 9.14 -2.30 36.95
C PRO A 166 9.24 -0.83 36.58
N LYS A 167 10.45 -0.25 36.63
CA LYS A 167 10.70 1.13 36.17
C LYS A 167 10.33 1.33 34.70
N PHE A 168 10.78 0.45 33.80
CA PHE A 168 10.56 0.56 32.37
C PHE A 168 9.18 0.05 31.93
N ARG A 169 8.61 -0.93 32.64
CA ARG A 169 7.23 -1.39 32.38
C ARG A 169 6.20 -0.26 32.48
N LYS A 170 6.39 0.66 33.44
CA LYS A 170 5.51 1.83 33.63
C LYS A 170 5.61 2.86 32.50
N LYS A 171 6.64 2.78 31.66
CA LYS A 171 6.89 3.68 30.54
C LYS A 171 6.34 3.15 29.22
N ILE A 172 5.80 1.90 29.21
CA ILE A 172 5.17 1.31 28.04
C ILE A 172 3.84 2.02 27.78
N VAL A 173 3.67 2.50 26.56
CA VAL A 173 2.45 3.18 26.07
C VAL A 173 2.07 2.65 24.68
N SER A 174 0.82 2.83 24.29
CA SER A 174 0.43 2.62 22.90
C SER A 174 1.15 3.63 21.99
N ALA A 175 1.62 3.15 20.83
CA ALA A 175 2.16 3.98 19.76
C ALA A 175 1.12 4.20 18.64
N GLU A 176 -0.18 4.06 18.93
CA GLU A 176 -1.26 4.17 17.94
C GLU A 176 -1.15 5.44 17.10
N ASP A 177 -1.08 6.61 17.73
CA ASP A 177 -0.96 7.89 17.02
C ASP A 177 0.28 7.96 16.11
N LEU A 178 1.41 7.39 16.55
CA LEU A 178 2.64 7.35 15.75
C LEU A 178 2.50 6.36 14.59
N ALA A 179 1.89 5.21 14.81
CA ALA A 179 1.65 4.21 13.78
C ALA A 179 0.72 4.74 12.70
N ILE A 180 -0.38 5.40 13.08
CA ILE A 180 -1.30 6.06 12.15
C ILE A 180 -0.57 7.16 11.36
N ALA A 181 0.11 8.08 12.06
CA ALA A 181 0.86 9.14 11.41
C ALA A 181 1.92 8.60 10.43
N TRP A 182 2.59 7.49 10.77
CA TRP A 182 3.50 6.81 9.86
C TRP A 182 2.82 6.32 8.58
N ILE A 183 1.62 5.75 8.67
CA ILE A 183 0.91 5.20 7.50
C ILE A 183 0.36 6.32 6.61
N GLU A 184 -0.23 7.36 7.19
CA GLU A 184 -0.98 8.36 6.44
C GLU A 184 -0.13 9.52 5.91
N THR A 185 1.03 9.82 6.53
CA THR A 185 1.87 10.94 6.08
C THR A 185 2.70 10.54 4.86
N ARG A 186 2.71 11.41 3.84
CA ARG A 186 3.49 11.23 2.61
C ARG A 186 4.66 12.20 2.56
N THR A 187 5.77 11.75 1.97
CA THR A 187 6.91 12.61 1.64
C THR A 187 6.76 13.19 0.24
N ASP A 188 7.52 14.24 -0.10
CA ASP A 188 7.51 14.85 -1.43
C ASP A 188 7.91 13.84 -2.51
N LEU A 189 8.83 12.93 -2.19
CA LEU A 189 9.25 11.88 -3.12
C LEU A 189 8.14 10.86 -3.37
N GLU A 190 7.36 10.50 -2.34
CA GLU A 190 6.16 9.66 -2.49
C GLU A 190 5.11 10.36 -3.33
N MET A 191 4.85 11.66 -3.10
CA MET A 191 3.88 12.43 -3.89
C MET A 191 4.28 12.53 -5.36
N THR A 192 5.58 12.60 -5.66
CA THR A 192 6.06 12.54 -7.05
C THR A 192 5.71 11.20 -7.72
N ALA A 193 5.85 10.08 -7.01
CA ALA A 193 5.48 8.76 -7.52
C ALA A 193 3.95 8.59 -7.62
N TYR A 194 3.21 9.24 -6.71
CA TYR A 194 1.75 9.07 -6.60
C TYR A 194 1.02 9.51 -7.87
N SER A 195 1.47 10.58 -8.52
CA SER A 195 0.88 11.06 -9.78
C SER A 195 0.92 9.98 -10.87
N GLN A 196 2.02 9.22 -10.95
CA GLN A 196 2.13 8.10 -11.89
C GLN A 196 1.18 6.95 -11.50
N LEU A 197 1.05 6.62 -10.22
CA LEU A 197 0.14 5.57 -9.76
C LEU A 197 -1.31 5.87 -10.14
N VAL A 198 -1.76 7.10 -9.91
CA VAL A 198 -3.11 7.54 -10.26
C VAL A 198 -3.36 7.43 -11.76
N GLU A 199 -2.39 7.85 -12.58
CA GLU A 199 -2.52 7.73 -14.05
C GLU A 199 -2.59 6.26 -14.51
N ILE A 200 -1.81 5.37 -13.90
CA ILE A 200 -1.88 3.92 -14.18
C ILE A 200 -3.25 3.36 -13.81
N SER A 201 -3.76 3.69 -12.62
CA SER A 201 -5.07 3.25 -12.15
C SER A 201 -6.19 3.71 -13.10
N SER A 202 -6.23 5.00 -13.41
CA SER A 202 -7.21 5.58 -14.33
C SER A 202 -7.09 5.02 -15.75
N ALA A 203 -5.88 4.70 -16.22
CA ALA A 203 -5.69 4.09 -17.53
C ALA A 203 -6.27 2.67 -17.60
N ILE A 204 -6.13 1.89 -16.52
CA ILE A 204 -6.74 0.55 -16.42
C ILE A 204 -8.27 0.67 -16.45
N ILE A 205 -8.86 1.60 -15.68
CA ILE A 205 -10.31 1.80 -15.67
C ILE A 205 -10.81 2.24 -17.05
N ARG A 206 -10.13 3.19 -17.70
CA ARG A 206 -10.49 3.63 -19.08
C ARG A 206 -10.44 2.48 -20.09
N GLU A 207 -9.47 1.58 -20.00
CA GLU A 207 -9.41 0.40 -20.86
C GLU A 207 -10.52 -0.60 -20.50
N ALA A 208 -10.79 -0.83 -19.23
CA ALA A 208 -11.86 -1.69 -18.75
C ALA A 208 -13.25 -1.24 -19.24
N PHE A 209 -13.49 0.08 -19.26
CA PHE A 209 -14.75 0.68 -19.74
C PHE A 209 -14.78 0.97 -21.25
N SER A 210 -13.90 0.36 -22.01
CA SER A 210 -13.87 0.52 -23.46
C SER A 210 -14.47 -0.68 -24.20
N THR A 211 -14.70 -0.51 -25.49
CA THR A 211 -15.15 -1.58 -26.41
C THR A 211 -14.13 -2.70 -26.60
N LYS A 212 -12.92 -2.58 -26.05
CA LYS A 212 -11.94 -3.68 -26.00
C LYS A 212 -12.34 -4.75 -24.99
N VAL A 213 -13.03 -4.37 -23.92
CA VAL A 213 -13.42 -5.22 -22.81
C VAL A 213 -14.93 -5.43 -22.80
N ILE A 214 -15.72 -4.38 -22.96
CA ILE A 214 -17.18 -4.44 -22.86
C ILE A 214 -17.80 -4.62 -24.23
N THR A 215 -18.55 -5.72 -24.39
CA THR A 215 -19.52 -5.94 -25.46
C THR A 215 -20.91 -5.86 -24.84
N PRO A 216 -21.65 -4.75 -25.03
CA PRO A 216 -22.97 -4.58 -24.44
C PRO A 216 -23.92 -5.71 -24.82
N GLY A 217 -24.67 -6.23 -23.85
CA GLY A 217 -25.57 -7.38 -24.00
C GLY A 217 -24.89 -8.75 -23.81
N VAL A 218 -23.53 -8.76 -23.64
CA VAL A 218 -22.75 -10.00 -23.48
C VAL A 218 -21.90 -9.96 -22.22
N THR A 219 -21.07 -8.92 -22.07
CA THR A 219 -20.14 -8.76 -20.95
C THR A 219 -20.89 -8.45 -19.67
N THR A 220 -20.54 -9.14 -18.59
CA THR A 220 -21.07 -8.87 -17.24
C THR A 220 -20.14 -7.95 -16.44
N THR A 221 -20.62 -7.39 -15.36
CA THR A 221 -19.79 -6.62 -14.41
C THR A 221 -18.68 -7.47 -13.82
N ASP A 222 -18.94 -8.76 -13.55
CA ASP A 222 -17.93 -9.71 -13.08
C ASP A 222 -16.80 -9.93 -14.11
N ASP A 223 -17.13 -10.07 -15.39
CA ASP A 223 -16.13 -10.20 -16.45
C ASP A 223 -15.17 -8.99 -16.46
N VAL A 224 -15.69 -7.78 -16.26
CA VAL A 224 -14.88 -6.56 -16.19
C VAL A 224 -13.96 -6.56 -14.97
N VAL A 225 -14.48 -6.93 -13.80
CA VAL A 225 -13.72 -7.00 -12.55
C VAL A 225 -12.55 -7.99 -12.70
N TRP A 226 -12.80 -9.19 -13.22
CA TRP A 226 -11.73 -10.18 -13.42
C TRP A 226 -10.73 -9.74 -14.49
N TRP A 227 -11.18 -9.09 -15.56
CA TRP A 227 -10.26 -8.49 -16.53
C TRP A 227 -9.33 -7.46 -15.88
N MET A 228 -9.86 -6.59 -15.01
CA MET A 228 -9.04 -5.61 -14.28
C MET A 228 -7.99 -6.29 -13.40
N ARG A 229 -8.36 -7.37 -12.70
CA ARG A 229 -7.43 -8.17 -11.89
C ARG A 229 -6.31 -8.79 -12.72
N GLU A 230 -6.65 -9.38 -13.87
CA GLU A 230 -5.67 -9.94 -14.79
C GLU A 230 -4.75 -8.85 -15.38
N LYS A 231 -5.31 -7.70 -15.71
CA LYS A 231 -4.54 -6.55 -16.22
C LYS A 231 -3.50 -6.04 -15.22
N VAL A 232 -3.85 -5.98 -13.95
CA VAL A 232 -2.91 -5.61 -12.88
C VAL A 232 -1.74 -6.60 -12.82
N ILE A 233 -2.02 -7.92 -12.90
CA ILE A 233 -0.99 -8.96 -12.90
C ILE A 233 -0.13 -8.87 -14.16
N GLU A 234 -0.74 -8.67 -15.35
CA GLU A 234 -0.02 -8.49 -16.62
C GLU A 234 1.00 -7.33 -16.52
N LEU A 235 0.63 -6.24 -15.88
CA LEU A 235 1.48 -5.09 -15.63
C LEU A 235 2.52 -5.32 -14.50
N GLY A 236 2.47 -6.48 -13.82
CA GLY A 236 3.34 -6.80 -12.70
C GLY A 236 3.09 -5.90 -11.48
N LEU A 237 1.84 -5.51 -11.26
CA LEU A 237 1.35 -4.75 -10.11
C LEU A 237 0.53 -5.66 -9.19
N ASP A 238 0.13 -5.14 -8.04
CA ASP A 238 -0.75 -5.82 -7.09
C ASP A 238 -2.03 -5.00 -6.87
N THR A 239 -3.10 -5.66 -6.43
CA THR A 239 -4.29 -5.01 -5.87
C THR A 239 -4.28 -5.18 -4.35
N TRP A 240 -4.87 -4.25 -3.61
CA TRP A 240 -5.01 -4.35 -2.15
C TRP A 240 -6.45 -4.60 -1.72
N PHE A 241 -7.41 -4.50 -2.65
CA PHE A 241 -8.78 -4.99 -2.50
C PHE A 241 -9.32 -5.53 -3.83
N HIS A 242 -10.40 -6.30 -3.77
CA HIS A 242 -11.07 -6.80 -4.97
C HIS A 242 -11.88 -5.67 -5.58
N PRO A 243 -11.67 -5.31 -6.87
CA PRO A 243 -12.43 -4.24 -7.51
C PRO A 243 -13.93 -4.51 -7.51
N THR A 244 -14.72 -3.44 -7.57
CA THR A 244 -16.16 -3.56 -7.87
C THR A 244 -16.50 -2.81 -9.14
N VAL A 245 -17.46 -3.34 -9.88
CA VAL A 245 -18.11 -2.68 -11.00
C VAL A 245 -19.60 -2.89 -10.86
N ASP A 246 -20.35 -1.78 -10.72
CA ASP A 246 -21.78 -1.79 -10.50
C ASP A 246 -22.48 -1.10 -11.66
N VAL A 247 -23.70 -1.57 -11.97
CA VAL A 247 -24.59 -0.97 -12.94
C VAL A 247 -25.65 -0.14 -12.24
N GLN A 248 -25.80 1.12 -12.62
CA GLN A 248 -26.90 2.00 -12.16
C GLN A 248 -27.91 2.18 -13.29
N ARG A 249 -29.13 1.63 -13.10
CA ARG A 249 -30.24 1.73 -14.04
C ARG A 249 -31.36 2.58 -13.45
N LYS A 250 -32.02 3.38 -14.31
CA LYS A 250 -33.03 4.37 -13.90
C LYS A 250 -34.24 3.78 -13.15
N ASP A 251 -34.58 2.53 -13.42
CA ASP A 251 -35.82 1.90 -12.92
C ASP A 251 -35.57 0.87 -11.78
N GLU A 252 -34.35 0.73 -11.30
CA GLU A 252 -34.02 -0.13 -10.17
C GLU A 252 -34.04 0.66 -8.88
N SER A 253 -34.95 0.27 -7.95
CA SER A 253 -35.26 1.00 -6.72
C SER A 253 -34.20 0.91 -5.63
N ASP A 254 -33.10 0.18 -5.84
CA ASP A 254 -32.06 -0.07 -4.84
C ASP A 254 -30.77 0.70 -5.09
N LEU A 255 -30.90 2.03 -5.17
CA LEU A 255 -29.77 2.97 -5.28
C LEU A 255 -28.78 2.93 -4.09
N TYR A 256 -29.06 2.13 -3.05
CA TYR A 256 -28.26 2.08 -1.81
C TYR A 256 -28.00 0.66 -1.29
N ALA A 257 -28.24 -0.36 -2.07
CA ALA A 257 -27.92 -1.72 -1.64
C ALA A 257 -26.38 -1.94 -1.70
N PHE A 258 -25.69 -1.54 -0.66
CA PHE A 258 -24.42 -2.17 -0.25
C PHE A 258 -24.66 -3.62 0.20
N ASP A 259 -25.64 -4.28 -0.38
CA ASP A 259 -25.95 -5.65 -0.06
C ASP A 259 -25.03 -6.56 -0.87
N ASN A 260 -24.27 -7.40 -0.18
CA ASN A 260 -23.31 -8.37 -0.72
C ASN A 260 -23.93 -9.46 -1.63
N ASN A 261 -25.15 -9.30 -2.05
CA ASN A 261 -25.79 -10.10 -3.09
C ASN A 261 -25.59 -9.48 -4.47
N SER A 262 -24.34 -9.38 -4.90
CA SER A 262 -24.00 -8.99 -6.26
C SER A 262 -24.63 -9.96 -7.26
N LYS A 263 -25.77 -9.61 -7.82
CA LYS A 263 -26.13 -10.10 -9.13
C LYS A 263 -25.16 -9.47 -10.11
N PHE A 264 -24.31 -10.30 -10.70
CA PHE A 264 -23.47 -9.84 -11.82
C PHE A 264 -24.40 -9.46 -12.97
N ASP A 265 -24.50 -8.17 -13.23
CA ASP A 265 -25.39 -7.66 -14.26
C ASP A 265 -24.73 -7.70 -15.64
N THR A 266 -25.47 -8.20 -16.64
CA THR A 266 -25.08 -8.01 -18.01
C THR A 266 -25.16 -6.51 -18.33
N ILE A 267 -24.07 -5.94 -18.80
CA ILE A 267 -23.96 -4.54 -19.16
C ILE A 267 -24.74 -4.26 -20.45
N LEU A 268 -25.64 -3.29 -20.41
CA LEU A 268 -26.54 -2.96 -21.52
C LEU A 268 -26.27 -1.54 -22.03
N PRO A 269 -26.63 -1.23 -23.30
CA PRO A 269 -26.63 0.15 -23.78
C PRO A 269 -27.55 1.05 -22.93
N GLY A 270 -27.04 2.16 -22.48
CA GLY A 270 -27.72 3.12 -21.61
C GLY A 270 -27.42 2.96 -20.12
N ASP A 271 -26.64 1.94 -19.72
CA ASP A 271 -26.22 1.76 -18.34
C ASP A 271 -25.19 2.82 -17.94
N LEU A 272 -25.27 3.26 -16.68
CA LEU A 272 -24.20 3.99 -16.00
C LEU A 272 -23.44 3.01 -15.15
N LEU A 273 -22.14 2.87 -15.40
CA LEU A 273 -21.24 2.03 -14.64
C LEU A 273 -20.55 2.86 -13.58
N HIS A 274 -20.37 2.28 -12.40
CA HIS A 274 -19.49 2.79 -11.35
C HIS A 274 -18.40 1.75 -11.09
N CYS A 275 -17.17 2.20 -10.94
CA CYS A 275 -16.03 1.36 -10.60
C CYS A 275 -15.36 1.88 -9.35
N ASP A 276 -15.01 0.96 -8.45
CA ASP A 276 -14.12 1.19 -7.33
C ASP A 276 -12.90 0.27 -7.50
N PHE A 277 -11.70 0.87 -7.61
CA PHE A 277 -10.49 0.16 -8.02
C PHE A 277 -9.22 0.72 -7.38
N GLY A 278 -8.37 -0.16 -6.89
CA GLY A 278 -7.09 0.21 -6.32
C GLY A 278 -5.95 -0.72 -6.70
N ILE A 279 -4.79 -0.11 -6.95
CA ILE A 279 -3.53 -0.81 -7.21
C ILE A 279 -2.50 -0.50 -6.13
N SER A 280 -1.55 -1.43 -5.97
CA SER A 280 -0.36 -1.25 -5.14
C SER A 280 0.89 -1.20 -6.02
N TYR A 281 1.68 -0.13 -5.87
CA TYR A 281 2.94 0.05 -6.57
C TYR A 281 3.90 0.89 -5.73
N LEU A 282 5.17 0.49 -5.63
CA LEU A 282 6.21 1.19 -4.86
C LEU A 282 5.85 1.41 -3.37
N THR A 283 5.12 0.47 -2.78
CA THR A 283 4.57 0.53 -1.41
C THR A 283 3.47 1.58 -1.19
N LEU A 284 2.92 2.13 -2.27
CA LEU A 284 1.82 3.07 -2.27
C LEU A 284 0.57 2.41 -2.86
N ASN A 285 -0.60 2.81 -2.38
CA ASN A 285 -1.90 2.32 -2.83
C ASN A 285 -2.71 3.45 -3.46
N THR A 286 -3.45 3.14 -4.52
CA THR A 286 -4.52 4.02 -5.01
C THR A 286 -5.87 3.51 -4.55
N ASP A 287 -6.82 4.42 -4.49
CA ASP A 287 -8.23 4.18 -4.30
C ASP A 287 -8.95 5.12 -5.26
N THR A 288 -9.42 4.59 -6.39
CA THR A 288 -9.89 5.39 -7.52
C THR A 288 -11.29 4.93 -7.89
N GLN A 289 -12.21 5.89 -7.92
CA GLN A 289 -13.57 5.65 -8.36
C GLN A 289 -13.84 6.44 -9.64
N GLU A 290 -14.41 5.79 -10.65
CA GLU A 290 -14.79 6.43 -11.92
C GLU A 290 -16.16 5.96 -12.39
N LEU A 291 -16.82 6.82 -13.15
CA LEU A 291 -18.10 6.55 -13.79
C LEU A 291 -17.91 6.38 -15.29
N GLY A 292 -18.65 5.44 -15.88
CA GLY A 292 -18.68 5.21 -17.32
C GLY A 292 -20.12 5.07 -17.81
N TYR A 293 -20.43 5.66 -18.97
CA TYR A 293 -21.73 5.51 -19.59
C TYR A 293 -21.63 4.65 -20.86
N VAL A 294 -22.48 3.63 -20.94
CA VAL A 294 -22.55 2.75 -22.11
C VAL A 294 -23.45 3.37 -23.17
N LEU A 295 -22.85 3.90 -24.23
CA LEU A 295 -23.59 4.56 -25.30
C LEU A 295 -24.65 3.64 -25.93
N LYS A 296 -25.85 4.16 -26.18
CA LYS A 296 -26.84 3.48 -27.04
C LYS A 296 -26.40 3.54 -28.50
N PRO A 297 -26.94 2.66 -29.37
CA PRO A 297 -26.53 2.60 -30.79
C PRO A 297 -26.64 3.90 -31.55
N GLU A 298 -27.60 4.78 -31.17
CA GLU A 298 -27.84 6.09 -31.80
C GLU A 298 -27.09 7.26 -31.17
N GLU A 299 -26.39 7.01 -30.02
CA GLU A 299 -25.69 8.05 -29.28
C GLU A 299 -24.23 8.16 -29.69
N THR A 300 -23.74 9.39 -29.80
CA THR A 300 -22.30 9.69 -30.04
C THR A 300 -21.60 10.27 -28.82
N SER A 301 -22.36 10.58 -27.76
CA SER A 301 -21.90 11.11 -26.49
C SER A 301 -22.87 10.73 -25.37
N ALA A 302 -22.41 10.78 -24.13
CA ALA A 302 -23.31 10.63 -22.98
C ALA A 302 -24.34 11.75 -22.94
N PRO A 303 -25.55 11.50 -22.40
CA PRO A 303 -26.61 12.51 -22.27
C PRO A 303 -26.14 13.75 -21.49
N ASP A 304 -26.59 14.94 -21.91
CA ASP A 304 -26.15 16.20 -21.30
C ASP A 304 -26.39 16.29 -19.80
N PHE A 305 -27.46 15.68 -19.30
CA PHE A 305 -27.74 15.70 -17.86
C PHE A 305 -26.67 14.95 -17.06
N LEU A 306 -26.11 13.85 -17.58
CA LEU A 306 -24.99 13.13 -16.93
C LEU A 306 -23.71 13.93 -17.00
N VAL A 307 -23.42 14.52 -18.17
CA VAL A 307 -22.24 15.36 -18.34
C VAL A 307 -22.28 16.57 -17.42
N ASN A 308 -23.47 17.19 -17.26
CA ASN A 308 -23.63 18.34 -16.36
C ASN A 308 -23.52 17.93 -14.90
N ALA A 309 -24.14 16.80 -14.49
CA ALA A 309 -24.02 16.30 -13.14
C ALA A 309 -22.58 16.02 -12.73
N LEU A 310 -21.75 15.44 -13.62
CA LEU A 310 -20.31 15.25 -13.39
C LEU A 310 -19.55 16.57 -13.25
N LYS A 311 -19.91 17.60 -14.02
CA LYS A 311 -19.27 18.93 -13.91
C LYS A 311 -19.65 19.66 -12.64
N ASP A 312 -20.86 19.45 -12.15
CA ASP A 312 -21.36 20.11 -10.93
C ASP A 312 -20.84 19.40 -9.68
N GLY A 313 -20.43 18.11 -9.78
CA GLY A 313 -19.88 17.31 -8.70
C GLY A 313 -18.35 17.42 -8.51
N ASN A 314 -17.66 17.97 -9.50
CA ASN A 314 -16.20 18.22 -9.49
C ASN A 314 -15.91 19.69 -9.22
#